data_c225f9d1c96220e00b079f15144f6bfb
#
_entry.id   c225f9d1c96220e00b079f15144f6bfb
#
_cell.length_a   1.000
_cell.length_b   1.000
_cell.length_c   1.000
_cell.angle_alpha   90.00
_cell.angle_beta   90.00
_cell.angle_gamma   90.00
#
_symmetry.space_group_name_H-M   'P 1'
#
loop_
_entity.id
_entity.type
_entity.pdbx_description
1 polymer ?
#
loop_
_entity_poly.entity_id
_entity_poly.type
_entity_poly.pdbx_seq_one_letter_code
_entity_poly.pdbx_strand_id
1 'polypeptide(L)'
;MFQEFFQYIKDADIIAILLGLIGGLGIFLYGINLMGESLKTLAGDKMKKVIEKLTNNVFMGILIGIFVTGIIQSSSATTALSISLIRAGLMTMPQAIGIIMGANIGTTVTAFLFSFPKIGDFSLLIIGIGAILIFFFKNKRTNLSGQIILGFGLLFYGMQLMGEGLSVLAEGEVFSNFMARFENQPLLGLLTGTVVTAIVQSSSATTGIVQSLYESGAISSLKGALPILLGNNIGTTITAILAAIGGAIAAKRAAAFHVFFNVLGAIIFMIILTPYYNLVVYLQQLTNASPKLTIAFAHLIFNTVNTLLFVWFIKQIIWLIKKIIPGK
;
A
#
# COMPACT_ATOMS: atom_id res chain seq x y z
N MET A 1 -8.84 24.75 -24.69
CA MET A 1 -8.56 23.57 -23.85
C MET A 1 -7.70 22.52 -24.60
N PHE A 2 -8.16 21.80 -25.65
CA PHE A 2 -7.32 20.82 -26.36
C PHE A 2 -6.13 21.46 -27.10
N GLN A 3 -6.31 22.60 -27.75
CA GLN A 3 -5.22 23.32 -28.44
C GLN A 3 -4.21 23.93 -27.47
N GLU A 4 -4.63 24.44 -26.34
CA GLU A 4 -3.78 24.97 -25.27
C GLU A 4 -2.99 23.85 -24.62
N PHE A 5 -3.60 22.67 -24.41
CA PHE A 5 -2.92 21.47 -23.94
C PHE A 5 -1.85 21.01 -24.93
N PHE A 6 -2.13 21.00 -26.24
CA PHE A 6 -1.14 20.65 -27.26
C PHE A 6 -0.05 21.72 -27.42
N GLN A 7 -0.32 22.97 -27.15
CA GLN A 7 0.70 24.04 -27.15
C GLN A 7 1.61 23.91 -25.93
N TYR A 8 1.04 23.71 -24.73
CA TYR A 8 1.78 23.42 -23.49
C TYR A 8 2.66 22.17 -23.64
N ILE A 9 2.13 21.13 -24.29
CA ILE A 9 2.87 19.92 -24.67
C ILE A 9 4.05 20.21 -25.64
N LYS A 10 3.94 21.16 -26.54
CA LYS A 10 5.01 21.56 -27.46
C LYS A 10 6.11 22.39 -26.81
N ASP A 11 5.76 23.19 -25.82
CA ASP A 11 6.69 24.14 -25.17
C ASP A 11 7.43 23.53 -23.97
N ALA A 12 6.86 22.51 -23.31
CA ALA A 12 7.58 21.68 -22.35
C ALA A 12 8.24 20.49 -23.10
N ASP A 13 9.42 20.07 -22.66
CA ASP A 13 10.05 18.83 -23.16
C ASP A 13 9.30 17.62 -22.60
N ILE A 14 8.08 17.43 -23.12
CA ILE A 14 7.09 16.44 -22.65
C ILE A 14 7.60 15.02 -22.78
N ILE A 15 8.45 14.78 -23.76
CA ILE A 15 9.10 13.47 -23.89
C ILE A 15 9.94 13.22 -22.65
N ALA A 16 10.70 14.20 -22.20
CA ALA A 16 11.49 14.08 -20.95
C ALA A 16 10.61 13.90 -19.71
N ILE A 17 9.49 14.62 -19.62
CA ILE A 17 8.52 14.47 -18.52
C ILE A 17 7.89 13.06 -18.52
N LEU A 18 7.41 12.59 -19.66
CA LEU A 18 6.82 11.26 -19.80
C LEU A 18 7.84 10.15 -19.54
N LEU A 19 9.07 10.29 -20.01
CA LEU A 19 10.16 9.35 -19.72
C LEU A 19 10.51 9.35 -18.23
N GLY A 20 10.54 10.51 -17.59
CA GLY A 20 10.73 10.63 -16.13
C GLY A 20 9.62 9.96 -15.33
N LEU A 21 8.35 10.16 -15.72
CA LEU A 21 7.20 9.57 -15.06
C LEU A 21 7.12 8.05 -15.27
N ILE A 22 7.17 7.59 -16.53
CA ILE A 22 7.04 6.16 -16.86
C ILE A 22 8.29 5.41 -16.40
N GLY A 23 9.47 5.96 -16.65
CA GLY A 23 10.74 5.39 -16.20
C GLY A 23 10.86 5.37 -14.69
N GLY A 24 10.51 6.49 -14.03
CA GLY A 24 10.48 6.62 -12.57
C GLY A 24 9.50 5.62 -11.94
N LEU A 25 8.29 5.49 -12.49
CA LEU A 25 7.32 4.48 -12.05
C LEU A 25 7.85 3.05 -12.24
N GLY A 26 8.45 2.75 -13.37
CA GLY A 26 9.06 1.45 -13.65
C GLY A 26 10.17 1.11 -12.65
N ILE A 27 11.09 2.03 -12.40
CA ILE A 27 12.18 1.89 -11.42
C ILE A 27 11.62 1.73 -10.00
N PHE A 28 10.62 2.54 -9.61
CA PHE A 28 9.94 2.45 -8.32
C PHE A 28 9.28 1.09 -8.11
N LEU A 29 8.48 0.62 -9.08
CA LEU A 29 7.78 -0.66 -9.01
C LEU A 29 8.77 -1.83 -8.99
N TYR A 30 9.83 -1.76 -9.76
CA TYR A 30 10.89 -2.78 -9.74
C TYR A 30 11.61 -2.78 -8.39
N GLY A 31 11.95 -1.62 -7.86
CA GLY A 31 12.62 -1.46 -6.56
C GLY A 31 11.81 -2.06 -5.42
N ILE A 32 10.50 -1.73 -5.33
CA ILE A 32 9.62 -2.26 -4.27
C ILE A 32 9.44 -3.77 -4.40
N ASN A 33 9.32 -4.30 -5.62
CA ASN A 33 9.23 -5.74 -5.87
C ASN A 33 10.51 -6.48 -5.49
N LEU A 34 11.67 -5.98 -5.92
CA LEU A 34 12.97 -6.57 -5.62
C LEU A 34 13.23 -6.62 -4.11
N MET A 35 12.96 -5.51 -3.41
CA MET A 35 13.06 -5.44 -1.96
C MET A 35 12.11 -6.43 -1.29
N GLY A 36 10.84 -6.43 -1.66
CA GLY A 36 9.81 -7.27 -1.06
C GLY A 36 10.06 -8.77 -1.25
N GLU A 37 10.38 -9.23 -2.47
CA GLU A 37 10.67 -10.64 -2.73
C GLU A 37 11.96 -11.11 -2.04
N SER A 38 12.96 -10.24 -1.93
CA SER A 38 14.21 -10.56 -1.22
C SER A 38 14.00 -10.63 0.28
N LEU A 39 13.21 -9.72 0.88
CA LEU A 39 12.79 -9.78 2.28
C LEU A 39 11.99 -11.05 2.57
N LYS A 40 11.02 -11.37 1.72
CA LYS A 40 10.21 -12.60 1.82
C LYS A 40 11.09 -13.84 1.74
N THR A 41 12.06 -13.89 0.83
CA THR A 41 13.00 -15.02 0.70
C THR A 41 13.92 -15.16 1.92
N LEU A 42 14.39 -14.04 2.47
CA LEU A 42 15.30 -14.03 3.61
C LEU A 42 14.60 -14.39 4.93
N ALA A 43 13.38 -13.93 5.12
CA ALA A 43 12.65 -14.00 6.39
C ALA A 43 11.44 -14.97 6.35
N GLY A 44 10.96 -15.39 5.18
CA GLY A 44 9.67 -16.06 5.00
C GLY A 44 9.48 -17.32 5.86
N ASP A 45 10.46 -18.21 5.94
CA ASP A 45 10.37 -19.44 6.76
C ASP A 45 10.27 -19.11 8.25
N LYS A 46 11.00 -18.08 8.71
CA LYS A 46 10.93 -17.65 10.10
C LYS A 46 9.57 -17.02 10.39
N MET A 47 9.07 -16.19 9.48
CA MET A 47 7.76 -15.54 9.63
C MET A 47 6.62 -16.55 9.60
N LYS A 48 6.70 -17.59 8.77
CA LYS A 48 5.74 -18.71 8.80
C LYS A 48 5.68 -19.35 10.19
N LYS A 49 6.84 -19.67 10.78
CA LYS A 49 6.92 -20.23 12.15
C LYS A 49 6.39 -19.28 13.22
N VAL A 50 6.62 -17.97 13.08
CA VAL A 50 6.08 -16.94 13.97
C VAL A 50 4.55 -16.94 13.92
N ILE A 51 3.98 -16.91 12.71
CA ILE A 51 2.53 -16.96 12.53
C ILE A 51 1.95 -18.25 13.14
N GLU A 52 2.53 -19.39 12.82
CA GLU A 52 2.03 -20.72 13.24
C GLU A 52 2.08 -20.89 14.76
N LYS A 53 3.16 -20.49 15.42
CA LYS A 53 3.40 -20.74 16.85
C LYS A 53 2.80 -19.68 17.77
N LEU A 54 2.76 -18.41 17.35
CA LEU A 54 2.41 -17.29 18.23
C LEU A 54 0.98 -16.81 18.06
N THR A 55 0.26 -17.23 17.01
CA THR A 55 -1.13 -16.79 16.79
C THR A 55 -2.11 -17.63 17.60
N ASN A 56 -2.33 -17.27 18.87
CA ASN A 56 -3.21 -18.00 19.77
C ASN A 56 -4.65 -17.47 19.78
N ASN A 57 -4.87 -16.21 19.45
CA ASN A 57 -6.17 -15.55 19.40
C ASN A 57 -6.16 -14.40 18.39
N VAL A 58 -7.30 -13.73 18.21
CA VAL A 58 -7.49 -12.64 17.25
C VAL A 58 -6.56 -11.47 17.51
N PHE A 59 -6.42 -11.03 18.77
CA PHE A 59 -5.58 -9.88 19.11
C PHE A 59 -4.10 -10.16 18.84
N MET A 60 -3.63 -11.36 19.22
CA MET A 60 -2.29 -11.80 18.87
C MET A 60 -2.14 -11.92 17.36
N GLY A 61 -3.17 -12.38 16.64
CA GLY A 61 -3.21 -12.38 15.17
C GLY A 61 -2.98 -10.98 14.60
N ILE A 62 -3.64 -9.95 15.12
CA ILE A 62 -3.44 -8.55 14.70
C ILE A 62 -1.99 -8.13 14.90
N LEU A 63 -1.43 -8.31 16.09
CA LEU A 63 -0.04 -7.93 16.39
C LEU A 63 0.96 -8.64 15.49
N ILE A 64 0.77 -9.95 15.28
CA ILE A 64 1.62 -10.75 14.41
C ILE A 64 1.46 -10.34 12.95
N GLY A 65 0.23 -10.04 12.51
CA GLY A 65 -0.04 -9.50 11.17
C GLY A 65 0.68 -8.19 10.91
N ILE A 66 0.66 -7.25 11.89
CA ILE A 66 1.42 -5.99 11.83
C ILE A 66 2.91 -6.27 11.67
N PHE A 67 3.46 -7.07 12.58
CA PHE A 67 4.89 -7.37 12.64
C PHE A 67 5.39 -8.08 11.38
N VAL A 68 4.70 -9.15 10.98
CA VAL A 68 5.09 -9.96 9.81
C VAL A 68 5.00 -9.13 8.53
N THR A 69 3.91 -8.39 8.34
CA THR A 69 3.75 -7.55 7.14
C THR A 69 4.75 -6.39 7.14
N GLY A 70 5.00 -5.76 8.28
CA GLY A 70 6.02 -4.72 8.41
C GLY A 70 7.43 -5.20 8.03
N ILE A 71 7.76 -6.48 8.30
CA ILE A 71 9.05 -7.08 7.93
C ILE A 71 9.04 -7.54 6.46
N ILE A 72 8.03 -8.32 6.05
CA ILE A 72 7.96 -8.89 4.69
C ILE A 72 7.63 -7.82 3.64
N GLN A 73 7.06 -6.68 4.06
CA GLN A 73 6.60 -5.59 3.20
C GLN A 73 5.54 -6.03 2.16
N SER A 74 4.76 -7.08 2.49
CA SER A 74 3.71 -7.63 1.62
C SER A 74 2.54 -8.17 2.43
N SER A 75 1.45 -7.40 2.49
CA SER A 75 0.18 -7.86 3.09
C SER A 75 -0.46 -9.00 2.31
N SER A 76 -0.31 -9.02 0.98
CA SER A 76 -0.77 -10.10 0.13
C SER A 76 -0.08 -11.42 0.46
N ALA A 77 1.25 -11.41 0.66
CA ALA A 77 2.01 -12.60 1.06
C ALA A 77 1.60 -13.07 2.46
N THR A 78 1.43 -12.16 3.43
CA THR A 78 0.99 -12.47 4.79
C THR A 78 -0.42 -13.07 4.79
N THR A 79 -1.34 -12.50 4.00
CA THR A 79 -2.71 -13.01 3.85
C THR A 79 -2.72 -14.40 3.19
N ALA A 80 -1.98 -14.60 2.10
CA ALA A 80 -1.88 -15.89 1.42
C ALA A 80 -1.28 -16.97 2.32
N LEU A 81 -0.28 -16.62 3.13
CA LEU A 81 0.31 -17.53 4.11
C LEU A 81 -0.70 -17.93 5.18
N SER A 82 -1.48 -16.98 5.71
CA SER A 82 -2.54 -17.25 6.67
C SER A 82 -3.63 -18.16 6.09
N ILE A 83 -4.04 -17.93 4.84
CA ILE A 83 -4.98 -18.79 4.10
C ILE A 83 -4.42 -20.21 3.95
N SER A 84 -3.12 -20.34 3.65
CA SER A 84 -2.46 -21.66 3.52
C SER A 84 -2.44 -22.41 4.84
N LEU A 85 -2.22 -21.71 5.97
CA LEU A 85 -2.25 -22.32 7.32
C LEU A 85 -3.67 -22.76 7.72
N ILE A 86 -4.72 -22.03 7.34
CA ILE A 86 -6.10 -22.48 7.53
C ILE A 86 -6.34 -23.78 6.74
N ARG A 87 -5.91 -23.83 5.47
CA ARG A 87 -6.06 -25.02 4.62
C ARG A 87 -5.35 -26.24 5.18
N ALA A 88 -4.20 -26.04 5.83
CA ALA A 88 -3.44 -27.09 6.49
C ALA A 88 -4.04 -27.51 7.85
N GLY A 89 -5.11 -26.87 8.33
CA GLY A 89 -5.68 -27.11 9.65
C GLY A 89 -4.83 -26.61 10.83
N LEU A 90 -3.81 -25.80 10.53
CA LEU A 90 -2.87 -25.25 11.52
C LEU A 90 -3.33 -23.90 12.10
N MET A 91 -4.40 -23.34 11.58
CA MET A 91 -4.95 -22.06 11.99
C MET A 91 -6.47 -22.02 11.87
N THR A 92 -7.12 -21.39 12.84
CA THR A 92 -8.56 -21.13 12.81
C THR A 92 -8.89 -19.87 11.99
N MET A 93 -10.11 -19.77 11.50
CA MET A 93 -10.58 -18.61 10.77
C MET A 93 -10.48 -17.29 11.59
N PRO A 94 -10.86 -17.23 12.89
CA PRO A 94 -10.68 -16.01 13.68
C PRO A 94 -9.22 -15.55 13.79
N GLN A 95 -8.28 -16.47 13.95
CA GLN A 95 -6.85 -16.17 14.01
C GLN A 95 -6.36 -15.55 12.70
N ALA A 96 -6.72 -16.16 11.55
CA ALA A 96 -6.36 -15.63 10.24
C ALA A 96 -6.99 -14.25 9.96
N ILE A 97 -8.23 -14.03 10.39
CA ILE A 97 -8.89 -12.72 10.32
C ILE A 97 -8.08 -11.67 11.09
N GLY A 98 -7.61 -12.00 12.30
CA GLY A 98 -6.72 -11.13 13.06
C GLY A 98 -5.45 -10.77 12.27
N ILE A 99 -4.81 -11.76 11.66
CA ILE A 99 -3.61 -11.53 10.84
C ILE A 99 -3.93 -10.64 9.62
N ILE A 100 -5.05 -10.86 8.94
CA ILE A 100 -5.47 -10.04 7.78
C ILE A 100 -5.67 -8.57 8.21
N MET A 101 -6.37 -8.32 9.31
CA MET A 101 -6.54 -6.97 9.85
C MET A 101 -5.19 -6.34 10.24
N GLY A 102 -4.33 -7.10 10.92
CA GLY A 102 -2.98 -6.66 11.28
C GLY A 102 -2.10 -6.40 10.05
N ALA A 103 -2.22 -7.21 8.99
CA ALA A 103 -1.48 -7.03 7.76
C ALA A 103 -1.82 -5.69 7.07
N ASN A 104 -3.07 -5.24 7.11
CA ASN A 104 -3.45 -3.92 6.61
C ASN A 104 -2.76 -2.79 7.39
N ILE A 105 -2.69 -2.88 8.72
CA ILE A 105 -1.93 -1.92 9.53
C ILE A 105 -0.43 -2.02 9.21
N GLY A 106 0.13 -3.24 9.12
CA GLY A 106 1.54 -3.47 8.81
C GLY A 106 2.00 -2.87 7.49
N THR A 107 1.12 -2.82 6.48
CA THR A 107 1.40 -2.18 5.19
C THR A 107 1.68 -0.68 5.34
N THR A 108 1.13 -0.02 6.36
CA THR A 108 1.35 1.41 6.56
C THR A 108 2.81 1.74 6.90
N VAL A 109 3.58 0.79 7.42
CA VAL A 109 5.03 0.95 7.67
C VAL A 109 5.76 1.39 6.41
N THR A 110 5.37 0.87 5.25
CA THR A 110 5.95 1.27 3.96
C THR A 110 5.72 2.76 3.67
N ALA A 111 4.52 3.28 3.94
CA ALA A 111 4.21 4.69 3.75
C ALA A 111 5.07 5.60 4.64
N PHE A 112 5.36 5.17 5.88
CA PHE A 112 6.30 5.88 6.75
C PHE A 112 7.73 5.82 6.21
N LEU A 113 8.18 4.68 5.71
CA LEU A 113 9.50 4.57 5.07
C LEU A 113 9.65 5.55 3.90
N PHE A 114 8.61 5.68 3.05
CA PHE A 114 8.61 6.63 1.92
C PHE A 114 8.61 8.09 2.35
N SER A 115 8.25 8.38 3.60
CA SER A 115 8.13 9.74 4.12
C SER A 115 9.46 10.34 4.60
N PHE A 116 10.57 9.57 4.61
CA PHE A 116 11.87 10.08 4.99
C PHE A 116 12.50 10.94 3.87
N PRO A 117 12.50 12.27 3.98
CA PRO A 117 12.83 13.17 2.86
C PRO A 117 14.28 13.05 2.39
N LYS A 118 15.23 12.83 3.31
CA LYS A 118 16.67 12.81 3.01
C LYS A 118 17.17 11.50 2.40
N ILE A 119 16.38 10.43 2.39
CA ILE A 119 16.83 9.15 1.82
C ILE A 119 16.92 9.23 0.28
N GLY A 120 16.05 10.02 -0.35
CA GLY A 120 16.09 10.26 -1.79
C GLY A 120 17.45 10.79 -2.26
N ASP A 121 18.05 11.71 -1.52
CA ASP A 121 19.34 12.32 -1.84
C ASP A 121 20.49 11.31 -1.87
N PHE A 122 20.37 10.22 -1.11
CA PHE A 122 21.34 9.13 -1.04
C PHE A 122 20.96 7.92 -1.89
N SER A 123 19.88 7.99 -2.66
CA SER A 123 19.35 6.85 -3.42
C SER A 123 20.40 6.20 -4.34
N LEU A 124 21.17 6.99 -5.07
CA LEU A 124 22.25 6.50 -5.95
C LEU A 124 23.37 5.79 -5.17
N LEU A 125 23.75 6.30 -3.99
CA LEU A 125 24.72 5.64 -3.13
C LEU A 125 24.20 4.29 -2.63
N ILE A 126 22.93 4.25 -2.21
CA ILE A 126 22.25 3.04 -1.75
C ILE A 126 22.20 2.00 -2.88
N ILE A 127 21.86 2.42 -4.11
CA ILE A 127 21.88 1.58 -5.31
C ILE A 127 23.29 1.00 -5.52
N GLY A 128 24.33 1.85 -5.45
CA GLY A 128 25.73 1.42 -5.61
C GLY A 128 26.15 0.38 -4.59
N ILE A 129 25.84 0.60 -3.31
CA ILE A 129 26.13 -0.37 -2.23
C ILE A 129 25.40 -1.70 -2.50
N GLY A 130 24.10 -1.65 -2.82
CA GLY A 130 23.33 -2.85 -3.12
C GLY A 130 23.92 -3.64 -4.30
N ALA A 131 24.29 -2.94 -5.37
CA ALA A 131 24.92 -3.55 -6.55
C ALA A 131 26.25 -4.22 -6.21
N ILE A 132 27.12 -3.55 -5.44
CA ILE A 132 28.41 -4.12 -4.98
C ILE A 132 28.18 -5.43 -4.22
N LEU A 133 27.22 -5.44 -3.28
CA LEU A 133 26.91 -6.64 -2.52
C LEU A 133 26.41 -7.80 -3.39
N ILE A 134 25.64 -7.52 -4.44
CA ILE A 134 25.13 -8.53 -5.37
C ILE A 134 26.26 -9.10 -6.23
N PHE A 135 27.10 -8.24 -6.81
CA PHE A 135 28.10 -8.66 -7.80
C PHE A 135 29.35 -9.26 -7.19
N PHE A 136 29.81 -8.75 -6.04
CA PHE A 136 31.08 -9.19 -5.46
C PHE A 136 30.95 -10.28 -4.39
N PHE A 137 29.76 -10.51 -3.85
CA PHE A 137 29.56 -11.52 -2.81
C PHE A 137 28.65 -12.66 -3.28
N LYS A 138 29.19 -13.88 -3.32
CA LYS A 138 28.45 -15.09 -3.77
C LYS A 138 27.57 -15.73 -2.69
N ASN A 139 27.69 -15.30 -1.43
CA ASN A 139 26.87 -15.84 -0.35
C ASN A 139 25.41 -15.43 -0.53
N LYS A 140 24.49 -16.40 -0.51
CA LYS A 140 23.05 -16.20 -0.70
C LYS A 140 22.47 -15.12 0.22
N ARG A 141 22.86 -15.10 1.50
CA ARG A 141 22.35 -14.09 2.44
C ARG A 141 22.83 -12.69 2.09
N THR A 142 24.12 -12.53 1.79
CA THR A 142 24.70 -11.25 1.40
C THR A 142 24.11 -10.76 0.08
N ASN A 143 23.89 -11.65 -0.88
CA ASN A 143 23.27 -11.33 -2.16
C ASN A 143 21.83 -10.85 -1.97
N LEU A 144 21.00 -11.56 -1.14
CA LEU A 144 19.64 -11.11 -0.81
C LEU A 144 19.63 -9.77 -0.06
N SER A 145 20.58 -9.55 0.87
CA SER A 145 20.73 -8.25 1.53
C SER A 145 21.08 -7.15 0.54
N GLY A 146 21.96 -7.45 -0.43
CA GLY A 146 22.27 -6.56 -1.53
C GLY A 146 21.03 -6.20 -2.38
N GLN A 147 20.18 -7.19 -2.70
CA GLN A 147 18.93 -6.97 -3.43
C GLN A 147 17.94 -6.11 -2.63
N ILE A 148 17.86 -6.29 -1.31
CA ILE A 148 17.02 -5.44 -0.45
C ILE A 148 17.52 -3.99 -0.50
N ILE A 149 18.82 -3.77 -0.34
CA ILE A 149 19.44 -2.45 -0.37
C ILE A 149 19.29 -1.81 -1.76
N LEU A 150 19.57 -2.56 -2.82
CA LEU A 150 19.38 -2.10 -4.20
C LEU A 150 17.92 -1.71 -4.45
N GLY A 151 16.97 -2.58 -4.09
CA GLY A 151 15.55 -2.33 -4.26
C GLY A 151 15.08 -1.10 -3.50
N PHE A 152 15.58 -0.90 -2.28
CA PHE A 152 15.31 0.28 -1.46
C PHE A 152 15.84 1.57 -2.14
N GLY A 153 17.06 1.56 -2.66
CA GLY A 153 17.62 2.69 -3.41
C GLY A 153 16.84 3.01 -4.69
N LEU A 154 16.51 1.96 -5.49
CA LEU A 154 15.71 2.11 -6.72
C LEU A 154 14.32 2.69 -6.43
N LEU A 155 13.69 2.26 -5.35
CA LEU A 155 12.40 2.76 -4.93
C LEU A 155 12.43 4.29 -4.70
N PHE A 156 13.41 4.78 -3.93
CA PHE A 156 13.52 6.22 -3.67
C PHE A 156 13.93 7.02 -4.90
N TYR A 157 14.82 6.47 -5.72
CA TYR A 157 15.22 7.10 -6.98
C TYR A 157 14.05 7.19 -7.96
N GLY A 158 13.26 6.12 -8.09
CA GLY A 158 12.04 6.13 -8.89
C GLY A 158 10.99 7.14 -8.41
N MET A 159 10.80 7.26 -7.08
CA MET A 159 9.92 8.29 -6.50
C MET A 159 10.41 9.71 -6.79
N GLN A 160 11.71 9.95 -6.74
CA GLN A 160 12.29 11.25 -7.08
C GLN A 160 12.02 11.61 -8.55
N LEU A 161 12.33 10.70 -9.48
CA LEU A 161 12.06 10.91 -10.91
C LEU A 161 10.57 11.15 -11.21
N MET A 162 9.67 10.41 -10.55
CA MET A 162 8.23 10.67 -10.67
C MET A 162 7.86 12.05 -10.12
N GLY A 163 8.40 12.43 -8.95
CA GLY A 163 8.12 13.71 -8.32
C GLY A 163 8.53 14.89 -9.20
N GLU A 164 9.70 14.83 -9.81
CA GLU A 164 10.17 15.84 -10.75
C GLU A 164 9.25 15.98 -11.98
N GLY A 165 8.83 14.88 -12.59
CA GLY A 165 7.88 14.90 -13.69
C GLY A 165 6.48 15.38 -13.29
N LEU A 166 6.00 14.98 -12.11
CA LEU A 166 4.69 15.39 -11.59
C LEU A 166 4.63 16.87 -11.22
N SER A 167 5.71 17.45 -10.69
CA SER A 167 5.73 18.88 -10.35
C SER A 167 5.58 19.75 -11.59
N VAL A 168 6.23 19.39 -12.70
CA VAL A 168 6.07 20.10 -13.97
C VAL A 168 4.64 19.97 -14.51
N LEU A 169 4.03 18.78 -14.43
CA LEU A 169 2.63 18.60 -14.84
C LEU A 169 1.66 19.38 -13.94
N ALA A 170 1.95 19.50 -12.65
CA ALA A 170 1.09 20.21 -11.69
C ALA A 170 0.97 21.71 -11.99
N GLU A 171 1.98 22.30 -12.65
CA GLU A 171 1.95 23.71 -13.09
C GLU A 171 0.98 23.93 -14.26
N GLY A 172 0.60 22.87 -14.99
CA GLY A 172 -0.34 22.94 -16.10
C GLY A 172 -1.79 23.03 -15.65
N GLU A 173 -2.52 24.10 -16.08
CA GLU A 173 -3.94 24.32 -15.72
C GLU A 173 -4.84 23.12 -16.03
N VAL A 174 -4.63 22.45 -17.16
CA VAL A 174 -5.46 21.31 -17.57
C VAL A 174 -5.30 20.14 -16.60
N PHE A 175 -4.08 19.84 -16.18
CA PHE A 175 -3.80 18.76 -15.24
C PHE A 175 -4.30 19.13 -13.83
N SER A 176 -4.02 20.35 -13.38
CA SER A 176 -4.50 20.88 -12.09
C SER A 176 -6.02 20.85 -11.99
N ASN A 177 -6.74 21.32 -13.03
CA ASN A 177 -8.19 21.28 -13.11
C ASN A 177 -8.74 19.83 -13.15
N PHE A 178 -8.04 18.89 -13.78
CA PHE A 178 -8.40 17.48 -13.75
C PHE A 178 -8.26 16.91 -12.34
N MET A 179 -7.17 17.18 -11.66
CA MET A 179 -6.92 16.71 -10.30
C MET A 179 -7.85 17.33 -9.27
N ALA A 180 -8.26 18.60 -9.45
CA ALA A 180 -9.26 19.27 -8.60
C ALA A 180 -10.63 18.55 -8.61
N ARG A 181 -10.94 17.75 -9.64
CA ARG A 181 -12.17 16.93 -9.66
C ARG A 181 -12.20 15.90 -8.54
N PHE A 182 -11.06 15.38 -8.12
CA PHE A 182 -10.98 14.41 -7.01
C PHE A 182 -11.41 15.04 -5.68
N GLU A 183 -11.14 16.33 -5.47
CA GLU A 183 -11.59 17.06 -4.28
C GLU A 183 -13.11 17.26 -4.28
N ASN A 184 -13.68 17.60 -5.45
CA ASN A 184 -15.12 17.88 -5.61
C ASN A 184 -15.96 16.60 -5.78
N GLN A 185 -15.34 15.49 -6.18
CA GLN A 185 -15.98 14.20 -6.44
C GLN A 185 -15.23 13.07 -5.70
N PRO A 186 -15.37 12.97 -4.36
CA PRO A 186 -14.62 11.99 -3.58
C PRO A 186 -14.82 10.54 -4.03
N LEU A 187 -16.01 10.21 -4.58
CA LEU A 187 -16.30 8.89 -5.12
C LEU A 187 -15.42 8.55 -6.33
N LEU A 188 -15.09 9.55 -7.16
CA LEU A 188 -14.16 9.37 -8.28
C LEU A 188 -12.76 9.00 -7.76
N GLY A 189 -12.29 9.67 -6.70
CA GLY A 189 -11.02 9.35 -6.04
C GLY A 189 -11.01 7.92 -5.50
N LEU A 190 -12.08 7.51 -4.80
CA LEU A 190 -12.25 6.15 -4.28
C LEU A 190 -12.17 5.10 -5.39
N LEU A 191 -12.92 5.30 -6.48
CA LEU A 191 -12.93 4.37 -7.62
C LEU A 191 -11.57 4.33 -8.30
N THR A 192 -10.92 5.47 -8.50
CA THR A 192 -9.58 5.54 -9.10
C THR A 192 -8.56 4.77 -8.25
N GLY A 193 -8.50 5.02 -6.94
CA GLY A 193 -7.63 4.29 -6.03
C GLY A 193 -7.89 2.78 -6.06
N THR A 194 -9.16 2.37 -6.11
CA THR A 194 -9.57 0.96 -6.21
C THR A 194 -9.06 0.32 -7.50
N VAL A 195 -9.32 0.95 -8.65
CA VAL A 195 -8.96 0.39 -9.97
C VAL A 195 -7.44 0.34 -10.14
N VAL A 196 -6.75 1.44 -9.82
CA VAL A 196 -5.28 1.51 -9.95
C VAL A 196 -4.63 0.44 -9.08
N THR A 197 -5.07 0.28 -7.83
CA THR A 197 -4.49 -0.73 -6.93
C THR A 197 -4.84 -2.16 -7.35
N ALA A 198 -6.04 -2.38 -7.88
CA ALA A 198 -6.42 -3.70 -8.41
C ALA A 198 -5.55 -4.11 -9.63
N ILE A 199 -5.14 -3.14 -10.46
CA ILE A 199 -4.25 -3.36 -11.61
C ILE A 199 -2.80 -3.58 -11.12
N VAL A 200 -2.28 -2.67 -10.29
CA VAL A 200 -0.91 -2.70 -9.76
C VAL A 200 -0.70 -3.85 -8.78
N GLN A 201 -1.76 -4.29 -8.10
CA GLN A 201 -1.76 -5.35 -7.07
C GLN A 201 -0.82 -5.07 -5.88
N SER A 202 -0.50 -3.81 -5.66
CA SER A 202 0.39 -3.37 -4.57
C SER A 202 -0.14 -2.09 -3.94
N SER A 203 -0.67 -2.20 -2.72
CA SER A 203 -1.13 -1.04 -1.95
C SER A 203 0.03 -0.12 -1.54
N SER A 204 1.19 -0.70 -1.25
CA SER A 204 2.39 0.10 -0.95
C SER A 204 2.80 0.94 -2.14
N ALA A 205 2.79 0.37 -3.36
CA ALA A 205 3.10 1.09 -4.58
C ALA A 205 2.09 2.23 -4.83
N THR A 206 0.79 1.94 -4.76
CA THR A 206 -0.24 2.97 -4.96
C THR A 206 -0.17 4.06 -3.89
N THR A 207 0.11 3.72 -2.63
CA THR A 207 0.32 4.72 -1.57
C THR A 207 1.52 5.61 -1.88
N GLY A 208 2.64 5.06 -2.34
CA GLY A 208 3.80 5.82 -2.77
C GLY A 208 3.51 6.79 -3.93
N ILE A 209 2.70 6.35 -4.90
CA ILE A 209 2.22 7.21 -5.98
C ILE A 209 1.38 8.37 -5.43
N VAL A 210 0.43 8.09 -4.52
CA VAL A 210 -0.40 9.14 -3.89
C VAL A 210 0.46 10.11 -3.09
N GLN A 211 1.48 9.62 -2.38
CA GLN A 211 2.44 10.46 -1.66
C GLN A 211 3.23 11.38 -2.60
N SER A 212 3.69 10.87 -3.74
CA SER A 212 4.39 11.66 -4.74
C SER A 212 3.48 12.69 -5.42
N LEU A 213 2.23 12.31 -5.74
CA LEU A 213 1.22 13.21 -6.30
C LEU A 213 0.85 14.35 -5.34
N TYR A 214 0.74 14.06 -4.05
CA TYR A 214 0.42 15.08 -3.03
C TYR A 214 1.63 15.97 -2.71
N GLU A 215 2.84 15.41 -2.66
CA GLU A 215 4.08 16.17 -2.41
C GLU A 215 4.42 17.11 -3.56
N SER A 216 4.23 16.68 -4.82
CA SER A 216 4.47 17.51 -6.01
C SER A 216 3.40 18.59 -6.23
N GLY A 217 2.31 18.61 -5.44
CA GLY A 217 1.16 19.50 -5.65
C GLY A 217 0.25 19.07 -6.79
N ALA A 218 0.52 17.94 -7.46
CA ALA A 218 -0.35 17.38 -8.51
C ALA A 218 -1.75 17.08 -7.99
N ILE A 219 -1.86 16.57 -6.76
CA ILE A 219 -3.11 16.58 -5.97
C ILE A 219 -3.00 17.78 -5.02
N SER A 220 -3.77 18.83 -5.31
CA SER A 220 -3.69 20.12 -4.62
C SER A 220 -4.18 20.09 -3.18
N SER A 221 -5.01 19.10 -2.81
CA SER A 221 -5.59 19.05 -1.47
C SER A 221 -5.58 17.65 -0.86
N LEU A 222 -5.47 17.61 0.48
CA LEU A 222 -5.61 16.38 1.23
C LEU A 222 -7.01 15.75 1.04
N LYS A 223 -8.06 16.57 0.85
CA LYS A 223 -9.43 16.07 0.57
C LYS A 223 -9.50 15.26 -0.72
N GLY A 224 -8.71 15.60 -1.74
CA GLY A 224 -8.60 14.83 -2.97
C GLY A 224 -7.81 13.53 -2.80
N ALA A 225 -6.75 13.55 -1.96
CA ALA A 225 -5.89 12.39 -1.73
C ALA A 225 -6.53 11.30 -0.88
N LEU A 226 -7.30 11.67 0.17
CA LEU A 226 -7.88 10.71 1.12
C LEU A 226 -8.80 9.67 0.46
N PRO A 227 -9.75 10.02 -0.43
CA PRO A 227 -10.58 9.03 -1.09
C PRO A 227 -9.79 8.04 -1.95
N ILE A 228 -8.73 8.49 -2.63
CA ILE A 228 -7.84 7.62 -3.42
C ILE A 228 -7.17 6.60 -2.50
N LEU A 229 -6.71 7.04 -1.32
CA LEU A 229 -6.10 6.19 -0.32
C LEU A 229 -7.09 5.15 0.26
N LEU A 230 -8.35 5.54 0.48
CA LEU A 230 -9.41 4.61 0.87
C LEU A 230 -9.67 3.55 -0.22
N GLY A 231 -9.74 3.99 -1.47
CA GLY A 231 -9.89 3.10 -2.63
C GLY A 231 -8.72 2.13 -2.80
N ASN A 232 -7.49 2.57 -2.52
CA ASN A 232 -6.31 1.72 -2.50
C ASN A 232 -6.50 0.48 -1.62
N ASN A 233 -7.06 0.64 -0.42
CA ASN A 233 -7.33 -0.48 0.48
C ASN A 233 -8.36 -1.47 -0.09
N ILE A 234 -9.38 -0.98 -0.80
CA ILE A 234 -10.35 -1.84 -1.50
C ILE A 234 -9.64 -2.62 -2.62
N GLY A 235 -8.87 -1.92 -3.47
CA GLY A 235 -8.17 -2.51 -4.61
C GLY A 235 -7.19 -3.62 -4.21
N THR A 236 -6.57 -3.51 -3.03
CA THR A 236 -5.67 -4.54 -2.49
C THR A 236 -6.35 -5.89 -2.33
N THR A 237 -7.66 -5.92 -2.12
CA THR A 237 -8.39 -7.16 -1.88
C THR A 237 -8.44 -8.09 -3.09
N ILE A 238 -8.16 -7.58 -4.30
CA ILE A 238 -8.12 -8.39 -5.53
C ILE A 238 -7.10 -9.53 -5.41
N THR A 239 -5.98 -9.32 -4.74
CA THR A 239 -4.96 -10.35 -4.55
C THR A 239 -5.47 -11.52 -3.72
N ALA A 240 -6.27 -11.24 -2.68
CA ALA A 240 -6.91 -12.28 -1.86
C ALA A 240 -8.00 -13.03 -2.64
N ILE A 241 -8.78 -12.31 -3.47
CA ILE A 241 -9.79 -12.93 -4.34
C ILE A 241 -9.11 -13.89 -5.32
N LEU A 242 -8.06 -13.45 -6.02
CA LEU A 242 -7.31 -14.26 -6.97
C LEU A 242 -6.70 -15.50 -6.28
N ALA A 243 -6.11 -15.34 -5.09
CA ALA A 243 -5.57 -16.45 -4.31
C ALA A 243 -6.64 -17.47 -3.84
N ALA A 244 -7.90 -17.05 -3.75
CA ALA A 244 -9.01 -17.89 -3.32
C ALA A 244 -9.70 -18.64 -4.47
N ILE A 245 -9.42 -18.28 -5.75
CA ILE A 245 -9.97 -18.95 -6.92
C ILE A 245 -9.52 -20.41 -6.94
N GLY A 246 -10.46 -21.34 -7.08
CA GLY A 246 -10.16 -22.78 -7.03
C GLY A 246 -9.75 -23.31 -5.65
N GLY A 247 -9.65 -22.43 -4.64
CA GLY A 247 -9.24 -22.80 -3.28
C GLY A 247 -10.36 -23.41 -2.43
N ALA A 248 -9.97 -23.95 -1.26
CA ALA A 248 -10.91 -24.47 -0.24
C ALA A 248 -11.86 -23.35 0.24
N ILE A 249 -13.02 -23.76 0.78
CA ILE A 249 -14.04 -22.83 1.30
C ILE A 249 -13.48 -21.87 2.33
N ALA A 250 -12.57 -22.31 3.18
CA ALA A 250 -11.91 -21.47 4.17
C ALA A 250 -11.10 -20.33 3.52
N ALA A 251 -10.43 -20.58 2.38
CA ALA A 251 -9.72 -19.56 1.60
C ALA A 251 -10.69 -18.52 1.03
N LYS A 252 -11.81 -18.97 0.44
CA LYS A 252 -12.86 -18.09 -0.08
C LYS A 252 -13.48 -17.21 1.01
N ARG A 253 -13.70 -17.78 2.20
CA ARG A 253 -14.22 -17.03 3.36
C ARG A 253 -13.22 -16.00 3.88
N ALA A 254 -11.93 -16.31 3.91
CA ALA A 254 -10.89 -15.35 4.31
C ALA A 254 -10.75 -14.20 3.31
N ALA A 255 -10.82 -14.50 2.00
CA ALA A 255 -10.83 -13.47 0.96
C ALA A 255 -12.10 -12.59 1.05
N ALA A 256 -13.27 -13.21 1.27
CA ALA A 256 -14.52 -12.47 1.46
C ALA A 256 -14.47 -11.56 2.69
N PHE A 257 -13.86 -12.02 3.80
CA PHE A 257 -13.60 -11.17 4.95
C PHE A 257 -12.73 -9.95 4.57
N HIS A 258 -11.64 -10.17 3.85
CA HIS A 258 -10.73 -9.10 3.45
C HIS A 258 -11.45 -8.04 2.60
N VAL A 259 -12.28 -8.46 1.63
CA VAL A 259 -13.13 -7.56 0.83
C VAL A 259 -14.10 -6.79 1.73
N PHE A 260 -14.87 -7.52 2.54
CA PHE A 260 -15.89 -6.94 3.42
C PHE A 260 -15.29 -5.90 4.37
N PHE A 261 -14.17 -6.21 5.00
CA PHE A 261 -13.45 -5.34 5.93
C PHE A 261 -12.99 -4.03 5.25
N ASN A 262 -12.39 -4.12 4.05
CA ASN A 262 -11.88 -2.93 3.38
C ASN A 262 -13.01 -2.10 2.73
N VAL A 263 -14.01 -2.74 2.14
CA VAL A 263 -15.14 -2.05 1.52
C VAL A 263 -15.98 -1.32 2.56
N LEU A 264 -16.37 -2.01 3.64
CA LEU A 264 -17.14 -1.34 4.70
C LEU A 264 -16.34 -0.27 5.42
N GLY A 265 -15.05 -0.52 5.67
CA GLY A 265 -14.17 0.49 6.24
C GLY A 265 -14.11 1.75 5.36
N ALA A 266 -13.91 1.57 4.05
CA ALA A 266 -13.88 2.69 3.13
C ALA A 266 -15.24 3.45 3.08
N ILE A 267 -16.38 2.73 3.09
CA ILE A 267 -17.72 3.35 3.15
C ILE A 267 -17.87 4.18 4.43
N ILE A 268 -17.51 3.63 5.59
CA ILE A 268 -17.58 4.34 6.88
C ILE A 268 -16.73 5.62 6.81
N PHE A 269 -15.48 5.51 6.35
CA PHE A 269 -14.58 6.66 6.27
C PHE A 269 -14.98 7.68 5.21
N MET A 270 -15.66 7.27 4.14
CA MET A 270 -16.27 8.21 3.18
C MET A 270 -17.42 8.99 3.82
N ILE A 271 -18.24 8.36 4.68
CA ILE A 271 -19.31 9.02 5.42
C ILE A 271 -18.73 10.04 6.42
N ILE A 272 -17.66 9.66 7.13
CA ILE A 272 -16.98 10.52 8.10
C ILE A 272 -15.74 11.22 7.50
N LEU A 273 -15.74 11.50 6.19
CA LEU A 273 -14.57 12.05 5.49
C LEU A 273 -14.10 13.38 6.11
N THR A 274 -15.01 14.26 6.51
CA THR A 274 -14.67 15.54 7.13
C THR A 274 -14.01 15.39 8.52
N PRO A 275 -14.55 14.65 9.49
CA PRO A 275 -13.85 14.35 10.73
C PRO A 275 -12.50 13.66 10.52
N TYR A 276 -12.42 12.72 9.58
CA TYR A 276 -11.16 12.05 9.25
C TYR A 276 -10.11 13.04 8.70
N TYR A 277 -10.50 13.88 7.76
CA TYR A 277 -9.66 14.95 7.24
C TYR A 277 -9.14 15.87 8.36
N ASN A 278 -10.03 16.35 9.22
CA ASN A 278 -9.67 17.25 10.32
C ASN A 278 -8.67 16.61 11.28
N LEU A 279 -8.82 15.32 11.59
CA LEU A 279 -7.88 14.58 12.44
C LEU A 279 -6.49 14.49 11.79
N VAL A 280 -6.45 14.19 10.47
CA VAL A 280 -5.17 14.13 9.75
C VAL A 280 -4.48 15.49 9.70
N VAL A 281 -5.23 16.56 9.41
CA VAL A 281 -4.71 17.94 9.43
C VAL A 281 -4.20 18.33 10.82
N TYR A 282 -4.94 17.99 11.87
CA TYR A 282 -4.49 18.23 13.24
C TYR A 282 -3.14 17.56 13.54
N LEU A 283 -2.99 16.28 13.15
CA LEU A 283 -1.71 15.57 13.31
C LEU A 283 -0.61 16.16 12.45
N GLN A 284 -0.92 16.57 11.22
CA GLN A 284 0.03 17.27 10.34
C GLN A 284 0.58 18.53 11.02
N GLN A 285 -0.30 19.35 11.58
CA GLN A 285 0.08 20.59 12.27
C GLN A 285 0.86 20.31 13.55
N LEU A 286 0.38 19.35 14.37
CA LEU A 286 1.02 18.98 15.64
C LEU A 286 2.47 18.48 15.45
N THR A 287 2.71 17.72 14.38
CA THR A 287 4.02 17.09 14.11
C THR A 287 4.86 17.84 13.07
N ASN A 288 4.33 18.90 12.51
CA ASN A 288 4.92 19.59 11.34
C ASN A 288 5.27 18.61 10.20
N ALA A 289 4.32 17.70 9.91
CA ALA A 289 4.53 16.60 8.99
C ALA A 289 4.64 17.09 7.53
N SER A 290 5.58 16.49 6.79
CA SER A 290 5.67 16.66 5.34
C SER A 290 4.42 16.13 4.64
N PRO A 291 4.16 16.49 3.38
CA PRO A 291 3.04 15.95 2.61
C PRO A 291 3.03 14.40 2.57
N LYS A 292 4.16 13.77 2.34
CA LYS A 292 4.28 12.30 2.38
C LYS A 292 3.93 11.71 3.75
N LEU A 293 4.44 12.32 4.82
CA LEU A 293 4.17 11.86 6.18
C LEU A 293 2.69 12.05 6.55
N THR A 294 2.04 13.10 6.04
CA THR A 294 0.60 13.33 6.20
C THR A 294 -0.22 12.19 5.59
N ILE A 295 0.11 11.73 4.39
CA ILE A 295 -0.52 10.57 3.76
C ILE A 295 -0.24 9.29 4.56
N ALA A 296 0.96 9.11 5.11
CA ALA A 296 1.28 7.96 5.96
C ALA A 296 0.42 7.95 7.25
N PHE A 297 0.23 9.10 7.90
CA PHE A 297 -0.70 9.22 9.05
C PHE A 297 -2.14 8.88 8.64
N ALA A 298 -2.61 9.41 7.52
CA ALA A 298 -3.94 9.08 7.02
C ALA A 298 -4.10 7.57 6.83
N HIS A 299 -3.15 6.92 6.18
CA HIS A 299 -3.17 5.48 5.95
C HIS A 299 -3.16 4.68 7.26
N LEU A 300 -2.34 5.08 8.24
CA LEU A 300 -2.29 4.44 9.57
C LEU A 300 -3.60 4.59 10.32
N ILE A 301 -4.17 5.81 10.37
CA ILE A 301 -5.44 6.10 11.07
C ILE A 301 -6.54 5.23 10.49
N PHE A 302 -6.70 5.23 9.16
CA PHE A 302 -7.71 4.41 8.50
C PHE A 302 -7.60 2.94 8.91
N ASN A 303 -6.44 2.32 8.72
CA ASN A 303 -6.28 0.88 8.97
C ASN A 303 -6.41 0.54 10.45
N THR A 304 -5.89 1.40 11.34
CA THR A 304 -5.96 1.16 12.79
C THR A 304 -7.39 1.32 13.30
N VAL A 305 -8.07 2.42 12.96
CA VAL A 305 -9.45 2.67 13.41
C VAL A 305 -10.39 1.62 12.82
N ASN A 306 -10.23 1.27 11.53
CA ASN A 306 -11.00 0.22 10.91
C ASN A 306 -10.82 -1.12 11.64
N THR A 307 -9.58 -1.50 11.98
CA THR A 307 -9.30 -2.71 12.75
C THR A 307 -9.96 -2.66 14.14
N LEU A 308 -9.85 -1.53 14.86
CA LEU A 308 -10.47 -1.36 16.18
C LEU A 308 -11.99 -1.41 16.13
N LEU A 309 -12.61 -0.92 15.06
CA LEU A 309 -14.05 -1.02 14.86
C LEU A 309 -14.49 -2.47 14.63
N PHE A 310 -13.79 -3.19 13.76
CA PHE A 310 -14.23 -4.51 13.32
C PHE A 310 -13.83 -5.66 14.23
N VAL A 311 -12.82 -5.51 15.08
CA VAL A 311 -12.33 -6.59 15.97
C VAL A 311 -13.42 -7.11 16.91
N TRP A 312 -14.34 -6.26 17.33
CA TRP A 312 -15.44 -6.61 18.23
C TRP A 312 -16.56 -7.40 17.54
N PHE A 313 -16.68 -7.28 16.22
CA PHE A 313 -17.75 -7.87 15.40
C PHE A 313 -17.31 -9.12 14.63
N ILE A 314 -16.13 -9.66 14.90
CA ILE A 314 -15.56 -10.80 14.14
C ILE A 314 -16.50 -12.01 14.13
N LYS A 315 -17.14 -12.34 15.25
CA LYS A 315 -18.07 -13.47 15.32
C LYS A 315 -19.27 -13.29 14.40
N GLN A 316 -19.83 -12.09 14.38
CA GLN A 316 -20.97 -11.69 13.54
C GLN A 316 -20.58 -11.73 12.05
N ILE A 317 -19.41 -11.19 11.73
CA ILE A 317 -18.89 -11.16 10.36
C ILE A 317 -18.61 -12.58 9.86
N ILE A 318 -18.00 -13.44 10.67
CA ILE A 318 -17.77 -14.85 10.32
C ILE A 318 -19.11 -15.56 10.08
N TRP A 319 -20.10 -15.31 10.92
CA TRP A 319 -21.43 -15.88 10.75
C TRP A 319 -22.07 -15.42 9.41
N LEU A 320 -21.99 -14.12 9.10
CA LEU A 320 -22.48 -13.57 7.84
C LEU A 320 -21.76 -14.20 6.63
N ILE A 321 -20.43 -14.25 6.68
CA ILE A 321 -19.61 -14.83 5.60
C ILE A 321 -19.94 -16.32 5.39
N LYS A 322 -20.17 -17.09 6.47
CA LYS A 322 -20.57 -18.50 6.36
C LYS A 322 -21.95 -18.68 5.72
N LYS A 323 -22.85 -17.70 5.89
CA LYS A 323 -24.14 -17.68 5.18
C LYS A 323 -24.00 -17.40 3.68
N ILE A 324 -23.12 -16.44 3.34
CA ILE A 324 -22.88 -16.03 1.94
C ILE A 324 -22.09 -17.11 1.20
N ILE A 325 -21.13 -17.76 1.87
CA ILE A 325 -20.29 -18.83 1.32
C ILE A 325 -20.55 -20.10 2.14
N PRO A 326 -21.63 -20.84 1.83
CA PRO A 326 -21.96 -22.07 2.53
C PRO A 326 -20.98 -23.19 2.19
N GLY A 327 -20.94 -24.25 3.03
CA GLY A 327 -20.15 -25.47 2.84
C GLY A 327 -19.41 -25.88 4.12
N LYS A 328 -18.93 -27.13 4.13
CA LYS A 328 -18.14 -27.71 5.23
C LYS A 328 -16.67 -27.42 5.08
#